data_2eb3b90e01bb9e25a586ac5045802450
#
_entry.id   2eb3b90e01bb9e25a586ac5045802450
#
_cell.length_a   1.000
_cell.length_b   1.000
_cell.length_c   1.000
_cell.angle_alpha   90.00
_cell.angle_beta   90.00
_cell.angle_gamma   90.00
#
_symmetry.space_group_name_H-M   'P 1'
#
loop_
_entity.id
_entity.type
_entity.pdbx_description
1 polymer ?
#
loop_
_entity_poly.entity_id
_entity_poly.type
_entity_poly.pdbx_seq_one_letter_code
_entity_poly.pdbx_strand_id
1 'polypeptide(L)'
;MVAFAKNGERLVGQAAKRQAVTNAKNTVYSAKRLIGRKFSELTGDDKRVPYDIVAADNGDAHIQVEIDGEKKIFSPQEIAAIILGKLKLDAESKLGETITEAVITVPAYFNDSQRNATKAAGEIAGLKVRRIINEPTAASLAYGLDSK
;
A
#
# COMPACT_ATOMS: atom_id res chain seq x y z
N MET A 1 3.96 6.11 -1.13
CA MET A 1 5.35 5.72 -1.45
C MET A 1 6.04 5.26 -0.18
N VAL A 2 6.71 4.12 -0.24
CA VAL A 2 7.43 3.54 0.89
C VAL A 2 8.87 3.24 0.44
N ALA A 3 9.85 3.62 1.24
CA ALA A 3 11.25 3.30 0.97
C ALA A 3 11.88 2.58 2.16
N PHE A 4 12.86 1.74 1.85
CA PHE A 4 13.65 1.03 2.84
C PHE A 4 15.09 1.51 2.78
N ALA A 5 15.56 2.12 3.85
CA ALA A 5 16.95 2.53 3.98
C ALA A 5 17.84 1.29 4.16
N LYS A 6 19.15 1.45 3.97
CA LYS A 6 20.10 0.34 4.09
C LYS A 6 20.05 -0.37 5.43
N ASN A 7 19.76 0.37 6.50
CA ASN A 7 19.64 -0.19 7.87
C ASN A 7 18.26 -0.77 8.18
N GLY A 8 17.35 -0.81 7.19
CA GLY A 8 16.00 -1.31 7.36
C GLY A 8 14.98 -0.29 7.82
N GLU A 9 15.40 0.97 8.05
CA GLU A 9 14.45 2.04 8.40
C GLU A 9 13.44 2.23 7.28
N ARG A 10 12.16 2.34 7.65
CA ARG A 10 11.05 2.54 6.71
C ARG A 10 10.72 4.01 6.60
N LEU A 11 10.72 4.53 5.38
CA LEU A 11 10.34 5.90 5.08
C LEU A 11 9.01 5.87 4.33
N VAL A 12 8.09 6.76 4.68
CA VAL A 12 6.75 6.80 4.08
C VAL A 12 6.42 8.22 3.62
N GLY A 13 5.80 8.32 2.44
CA GLY A 13 5.34 9.60 1.91
C GLY A 13 6.47 10.48 1.42
N GLN A 14 6.51 11.73 1.87
CA GLN A 14 7.50 12.71 1.41
C GLN A 14 8.95 12.29 1.71
N ALA A 15 9.19 11.69 2.87
CA ALA A 15 10.51 11.20 3.21
C ALA A 15 11.00 10.12 2.22
N ALA A 16 10.10 9.23 1.80
CA ALA A 16 10.40 8.23 0.78
C ALA A 16 10.66 8.90 -0.58
N LYS A 17 9.84 9.86 -0.96
CA LYS A 17 9.94 10.56 -2.24
C LYS A 17 11.26 11.31 -2.37
N ARG A 18 11.72 11.97 -1.31
CA ARG A 18 12.96 12.78 -1.34
C ARG A 18 14.20 11.98 -1.67
N GLN A 19 14.26 10.70 -1.29
CA GLN A 19 15.42 9.84 -1.52
C GLN A 19 15.21 8.84 -2.66
N ALA A 20 14.09 8.93 -3.38
CA ALA A 20 13.74 7.95 -4.41
C ALA A 20 14.79 7.83 -5.52
N VAL A 21 15.37 8.94 -5.95
CA VAL A 21 16.38 8.96 -7.04
C VAL A 21 17.65 8.19 -6.63
N THR A 22 18.07 8.34 -5.38
CA THR A 22 19.31 7.73 -4.87
C THR A 22 19.11 6.30 -4.36
N ASN A 23 17.86 5.86 -4.20
CA ASN A 23 17.51 4.55 -3.64
C ASN A 23 16.34 3.91 -4.41
N ALA A 24 16.38 4.00 -5.72
CA ALA A 24 15.25 3.63 -6.59
C ALA A 24 14.81 2.17 -6.42
N LYS A 25 15.75 1.25 -6.26
CA LYS A 25 15.43 -0.19 -6.12
C LYS A 25 14.70 -0.54 -4.82
N ASN A 26 14.83 0.30 -3.81
CA ASN A 26 14.21 0.10 -2.50
C ASN A 26 13.11 1.13 -2.20
N THR A 27 12.66 1.83 -3.22
CA THR A 27 11.56 2.79 -3.10
C THR A 27 10.37 2.27 -3.89
N VAL A 28 9.32 1.90 -3.18
CA VAL A 28 8.13 1.24 -3.73
C VAL A 28 7.01 2.25 -3.88
N TYR A 29 6.46 2.32 -5.08
CA TYR A 29 5.28 3.12 -5.38
C TYR A 29 4.36 2.32 -6.30
N SER A 30 3.12 2.73 -6.41
CA SER A 30 2.11 2.06 -7.26
C SER A 30 1.90 0.58 -6.89
N ALA A 31 2.12 0.20 -5.63
CA ALA A 31 1.85 -1.15 -5.15
C ALA A 31 0.38 -1.55 -5.34
N LYS A 32 -0.51 -0.59 -5.46
CA LYS A 32 -1.92 -0.75 -5.79
C LYS A 32 -2.14 -1.53 -7.09
N ARG A 33 -1.24 -1.42 -8.05
CA ARG A 33 -1.30 -2.19 -9.32
C ARG A 33 -1.00 -3.66 -9.13
N LEU A 34 -0.37 -4.03 -8.02
CA LEU A 34 0.08 -5.40 -7.74
C LEU A 34 -0.83 -6.11 -6.74
N ILE A 35 -1.52 -5.36 -5.88
CA ILE A 35 -2.28 -5.93 -4.78
C ILE A 35 -3.38 -6.87 -5.30
N GLY A 36 -3.45 -8.06 -4.71
CA GLY A 36 -4.45 -9.07 -5.07
C GLY A 36 -4.27 -9.68 -6.46
N ARG A 37 -3.12 -9.48 -7.11
CA ARG A 37 -2.87 -10.00 -8.47
C ARG A 37 -1.79 -11.06 -8.46
N LYS A 38 -1.88 -11.97 -9.44
CA LYS A 38 -0.84 -12.97 -9.70
C LYS A 38 0.26 -12.36 -10.55
N PHE A 39 1.48 -12.82 -10.35
CA PHE A 39 2.62 -12.38 -11.17
C PHE A 39 2.37 -12.58 -12.67
N SER A 40 1.72 -13.70 -13.03
CA SER A 40 1.39 -14.03 -14.41
C SER A 40 0.35 -13.10 -15.06
N GLU A 41 -0.41 -12.36 -14.24
CA GLU A 41 -1.41 -11.40 -14.72
C GLU A 41 -0.81 -10.03 -15.05
N LEU A 42 0.44 -9.78 -14.64
CA LEU A 42 1.09 -8.48 -14.83
C LEU A 42 1.51 -8.28 -16.29
N THR A 43 1.27 -7.06 -16.77
CA THR A 43 1.72 -6.63 -18.11
C THR A 43 3.14 -6.07 -18.07
N GLY A 44 3.73 -5.80 -19.25
CA GLY A 44 5.02 -5.13 -19.33
C GLY A 44 5.01 -3.75 -18.65
N ASP A 45 3.89 -3.03 -18.76
CA ASP A 45 3.74 -1.71 -18.11
C ASP A 45 3.70 -1.81 -16.60
N ASP A 46 3.04 -2.82 -16.05
CA ASP A 46 3.00 -3.07 -14.61
C ASP A 46 4.40 -3.32 -14.05
N LYS A 47 5.30 -3.89 -14.85
CA LYS A 47 6.67 -4.23 -14.47
C LYS A 47 7.68 -3.11 -14.72
N ARG A 48 7.25 -1.99 -15.30
CA ARG A 48 8.12 -0.83 -15.56
C ARG A 48 8.32 0.01 -14.31
N VAL A 49 8.95 -0.58 -13.33
CA VAL A 49 9.26 0.07 -12.06
C VAL A 49 10.72 -0.22 -11.71
N PRO A 50 11.39 0.66 -10.96
CA PRO A 50 12.80 0.46 -10.62
C PRO A 50 13.03 -0.62 -9.56
N TYR A 51 12.03 -1.01 -8.79
CA TYR A 51 12.14 -2.08 -7.81
C TYR A 51 11.80 -3.42 -8.46
N ASP A 52 12.24 -4.51 -7.81
CA ASP A 52 12.04 -5.85 -8.33
C ASP A 52 10.67 -6.40 -7.94
N ILE A 53 9.96 -7.00 -8.91
CA ILE A 53 8.72 -7.73 -8.68
C ILE A 53 9.00 -9.20 -8.89
N VAL A 54 8.59 -10.03 -7.93
CA VAL A 54 8.83 -11.47 -7.93
C VAL A 54 7.52 -12.23 -7.73
N ALA A 55 7.50 -13.51 -8.11
CA ALA A 55 6.36 -14.38 -7.85
C ALA A 55 6.56 -15.09 -6.49
N ALA A 56 5.54 -15.05 -5.64
CA ALA A 56 5.52 -15.84 -4.42
C ALA A 56 5.25 -17.32 -4.75
N ASP A 57 5.37 -18.21 -3.76
CA ASP A 57 5.14 -19.64 -3.95
C ASP A 57 3.74 -19.94 -4.48
N ASN A 58 2.73 -19.17 -4.06
CA ASN A 58 1.36 -19.29 -4.56
C ASN A 58 1.11 -18.54 -5.88
N GLY A 59 2.14 -17.92 -6.44
CA GLY A 59 2.05 -17.16 -7.70
C GLY A 59 1.67 -15.69 -7.54
N ASP A 60 1.39 -15.20 -6.35
CA ASP A 60 1.07 -13.79 -6.12
C ASP A 60 2.25 -12.88 -6.47
N ALA A 61 1.97 -11.68 -6.98
CA ALA A 61 3.00 -10.68 -7.23
C ALA A 61 3.48 -10.09 -5.90
N HIS A 62 4.77 -10.20 -5.64
CA HIS A 62 5.42 -9.66 -4.45
C HIS A 62 6.54 -8.70 -4.85
N ILE A 63 7.05 -7.94 -3.92
CA ILE A 63 8.08 -6.92 -4.11
C ILE A 63 9.33 -7.34 -3.36
N GLN A 64 10.48 -7.28 -4.03
CA GLN A 64 11.76 -7.61 -3.44
C GLN A 64 12.60 -6.34 -3.27
N VAL A 65 13.14 -6.15 -2.08
CA VAL A 65 14.05 -5.06 -1.73
C VAL A 65 15.31 -5.65 -1.08
N GLU A 66 16.34 -4.84 -0.93
CA GLU A 66 17.59 -5.23 -0.30
C GLU A 66 17.82 -4.39 0.96
N ILE A 67 17.93 -5.07 2.11
CA ILE A 67 18.15 -4.44 3.41
C ILE A 67 19.39 -5.09 4.04
N ASP A 68 20.39 -4.29 4.37
CA ASP A 68 21.68 -4.74 4.94
C ASP A 68 22.35 -5.85 4.11
N GLY A 69 22.26 -5.73 2.77
CA GLY A 69 22.82 -6.72 1.86
C GLY A 69 22.00 -7.99 1.70
N GLU A 70 20.86 -8.09 2.38
CA GLU A 70 19.96 -9.23 2.30
C GLU A 70 18.70 -8.90 1.52
N LYS A 71 18.26 -9.84 0.68
CA LYS A 71 17.01 -9.71 -0.07
C LYS A 71 15.82 -9.98 0.86
N LYS A 72 14.89 -9.04 0.91
CA LYS A 72 13.64 -9.16 1.67
C LYS A 72 12.47 -9.05 0.70
N ILE A 73 11.45 -9.88 0.93
CA ILE A 73 10.25 -9.93 0.08
C ILE A 73 9.06 -9.45 0.87
N PHE A 74 8.30 -8.52 0.29
CA PHE A 74 7.08 -7.99 0.88
C PHE A 74 5.91 -8.22 -0.07
N SER A 75 4.75 -8.57 0.48
CA SER A 75 3.51 -8.58 -0.29
C SER A 75 3.05 -7.13 -0.52
N PRO A 76 2.26 -6.86 -1.57
CA PRO A 76 1.66 -5.54 -1.74
C PRO A 76 0.78 -5.13 -0.55
N GLN A 77 0.12 -6.09 0.12
CA GLN A 77 -0.65 -5.86 1.33
C GLN A 77 0.22 -5.33 2.47
N GLU A 78 1.42 -5.90 2.63
CA GLU A 78 2.37 -5.43 3.65
C GLU A 78 2.83 -4.01 3.36
N ILE A 79 3.08 -3.67 2.10
CA ILE A 79 3.44 -2.31 1.70
C ILE A 79 2.29 -1.34 1.98
N ALA A 80 1.06 -1.72 1.62
CA ALA A 80 -0.13 -0.93 1.91
C ALA A 80 -0.33 -0.75 3.41
N ALA A 81 -0.08 -1.80 4.20
CA ALA A 81 -0.18 -1.75 5.66
C ALA A 81 0.82 -0.76 6.29
N ILE A 82 2.01 -0.64 5.73
CA ILE A 82 2.99 0.37 6.18
C ILE A 82 2.44 1.78 5.98
N ILE A 83 1.82 2.04 4.84
CA ILE A 83 1.20 3.34 4.55
C ILE A 83 0.03 3.59 5.50
N LEU A 84 -0.87 2.62 5.66
CA LEU A 84 -2.02 2.73 6.56
C LEU A 84 -1.59 2.91 8.02
N GLY A 85 -0.53 2.23 8.43
CA GLY A 85 0.04 2.38 9.77
C GLY A 85 0.56 3.80 10.01
N LYS A 86 1.20 4.40 9.02
CA LYS A 86 1.66 5.79 9.08
C LYS A 86 0.47 6.75 9.18
N LEU A 87 -0.56 6.57 8.36
CA LEU A 87 -1.77 7.38 8.40
C LEU A 87 -2.47 7.27 9.75
N LYS A 88 -2.54 6.05 10.30
CA LYS A 88 -3.11 5.79 11.63
C LYS A 88 -2.36 6.59 12.70
N LEU A 89 -1.04 6.51 12.73
CA LEU A 89 -0.20 7.23 13.70
C LEU A 89 -0.36 8.74 13.55
N ASP A 90 -0.37 9.26 12.34
CA ASP A 90 -0.54 10.69 12.09
C ASP A 90 -1.91 11.18 12.57
N ALA A 91 -2.97 10.40 12.31
CA ALA A 91 -4.32 10.72 12.76
C ALA A 91 -4.42 10.67 14.28
N GLU A 92 -3.85 9.65 14.93
CA GLU A 92 -3.83 9.53 16.38
C GLU A 92 -3.11 10.70 17.04
N SER A 93 -1.97 11.11 16.47
CA SER A 93 -1.20 12.24 16.95
C SER A 93 -1.97 13.55 16.83
N LYS A 94 -2.69 13.73 15.72
CA LYS A 94 -3.45 14.96 15.47
C LYS A 94 -4.73 15.05 16.28
N LEU A 95 -5.43 13.93 16.47
CA LEU A 95 -6.71 13.88 17.19
C LEU A 95 -6.57 13.65 18.69
N GLY A 96 -5.41 13.14 19.12
CA GLY A 96 -5.18 12.77 20.53
C GLY A 96 -5.96 11.54 20.98
N GLU A 97 -6.39 10.71 20.03
CA GLU A 97 -7.20 9.51 20.30
C GLU A 97 -6.62 8.30 19.58
N THR A 98 -6.86 7.11 20.12
CA THR A 98 -6.49 5.86 19.45
C THR A 98 -7.49 5.58 18.34
N ILE A 99 -6.96 5.30 17.14
CA ILE A 99 -7.77 4.92 15.98
C ILE A 99 -7.83 3.39 15.90
N THR A 100 -9.03 2.83 15.90
CA THR A 100 -9.25 1.38 15.90
C THR A 100 -9.93 0.88 14.65
N GLU A 101 -10.62 1.74 13.91
CA GLU A 101 -11.42 1.37 12.74
C GLU A 101 -11.14 2.28 11.56
N ALA A 102 -11.38 1.77 10.35
CA ALA A 102 -11.23 2.54 9.12
C ALA A 102 -12.24 2.12 8.07
N VAL A 103 -12.55 3.06 7.19
CA VAL A 103 -13.20 2.82 5.91
C VAL A 103 -12.14 3.05 4.85
N ILE A 104 -11.95 2.09 3.97
CA ILE A 104 -10.89 2.14 2.95
C ILE A 104 -11.52 2.24 1.57
N THR A 105 -11.00 3.13 0.73
CA THR A 105 -11.48 3.29 -0.63
C THR A 105 -10.60 2.53 -1.62
N VAL A 106 -11.24 2.00 -2.66
CA VAL A 106 -10.57 1.27 -3.74
C VAL A 106 -11.10 1.74 -5.09
N PRO A 107 -10.32 1.57 -6.17
CA PRO A 107 -10.83 1.81 -7.52
C PRO A 107 -12.06 0.93 -7.80
N ALA A 108 -13.01 1.47 -8.57
CA ALA A 108 -14.22 0.72 -8.92
C ALA A 108 -13.92 -0.58 -9.69
N TYR A 109 -12.81 -0.62 -10.43
CA TYR A 109 -12.40 -1.79 -11.21
C TYR A 109 -11.79 -2.94 -10.38
N PHE A 110 -11.55 -2.74 -9.08
CA PHE A 110 -10.99 -3.80 -8.24
C PHE A 110 -11.95 -4.99 -8.18
N ASN A 111 -11.39 -6.18 -8.36
CA ASN A 111 -12.11 -7.43 -8.17
C ASN A 111 -12.11 -7.85 -6.68
N ASP A 112 -12.75 -8.97 -6.37
CA ASP A 112 -12.87 -9.46 -4.98
C ASP A 112 -11.50 -9.78 -4.37
N SER A 113 -10.60 -10.37 -5.14
CA SER A 113 -9.23 -10.67 -4.68
C SER A 113 -8.49 -9.41 -4.25
N GLN A 114 -8.59 -8.35 -5.04
CA GLN A 114 -7.96 -7.06 -4.75
C GLN A 114 -8.60 -6.37 -3.55
N ARG A 115 -9.93 -6.46 -3.41
CA ARG A 115 -10.67 -5.91 -2.26
C ARG A 115 -10.33 -6.65 -0.97
N ASN A 116 -10.26 -7.98 -1.02
CA ASN A 116 -9.88 -8.79 0.14
C ASN A 116 -8.44 -8.52 0.57
N ALA A 117 -7.52 -8.37 -0.37
CA ALA A 117 -6.14 -8.02 -0.08
C ALA A 117 -6.00 -6.63 0.55
N THR A 118 -6.80 -5.67 0.09
CA THR A 118 -6.83 -4.31 0.67
C THR A 118 -7.37 -4.35 2.10
N LYS A 119 -8.40 -5.13 2.35
CA LYS A 119 -8.93 -5.35 3.71
C LYS A 119 -7.86 -5.96 4.62
N ALA A 120 -7.15 -6.97 4.12
CA ALA A 120 -6.06 -7.60 4.86
C ALA A 120 -4.96 -6.59 5.22
N ALA A 121 -4.64 -5.65 4.32
CA ALA A 121 -3.68 -4.58 4.60
C ALA A 121 -4.12 -3.72 5.79
N GLY A 122 -5.39 -3.37 5.87
CA GLY A 122 -5.96 -2.63 7.02
C GLY A 122 -5.80 -3.41 8.32
N GLU A 123 -6.07 -4.71 8.30
CA GLU A 123 -5.94 -5.58 9.47
C GLU A 123 -4.48 -5.72 9.91
N ILE A 124 -3.54 -5.85 8.98
CA ILE A 124 -2.10 -5.88 9.26
C ILE A 124 -1.66 -4.57 9.95
N ALA A 125 -2.24 -3.45 9.54
CA ALA A 125 -1.95 -2.14 10.15
C ALA A 125 -2.60 -1.94 11.52
N GLY A 126 -3.36 -2.92 12.01
CA GLY A 126 -4.04 -2.86 13.30
C GLY A 126 -5.38 -2.14 13.28
N LEU A 127 -6.04 -2.10 12.12
CA LEU A 127 -7.33 -1.45 11.95
C LEU A 127 -8.43 -2.48 11.69
N LYS A 128 -9.61 -2.26 12.27
CA LYS A 128 -10.81 -2.97 11.87
C LYS A 128 -11.39 -2.26 10.65
N VAL A 129 -11.40 -2.95 9.52
CA VAL A 129 -11.95 -2.39 8.28
C VAL A 129 -13.47 -2.58 8.29
N ARG A 130 -14.18 -1.49 8.43
CA ARG A 130 -15.64 -1.52 8.48
C ARG A 130 -16.26 -1.71 7.12
N ARG A 131 -15.71 -1.03 6.11
CA ARG A 131 -16.20 -1.11 4.72
C ARG A 131 -15.08 -0.86 3.73
N ILE A 132 -15.21 -1.47 2.58
CA ILE A 132 -14.44 -1.13 1.37
C ILE A 132 -15.41 -0.43 0.44
N ILE A 133 -15.11 0.80 0.07
CA ILE A 133 -15.96 1.64 -0.77
C ILE A 133 -15.22 1.99 -2.06
N ASN A 134 -15.94 2.01 -3.19
CA ASN A 134 -15.37 2.45 -4.45
C ASN A 134 -15.01 3.94 -4.39
N GLU A 135 -13.87 4.33 -4.94
CA GLU A 135 -13.41 5.72 -4.96
C GLU A 135 -14.44 6.69 -5.56
N PRO A 136 -15.11 6.39 -6.69
CA PRO A 136 -16.17 7.27 -7.21
C PRO A 136 -17.34 7.45 -6.24
N THR A 137 -17.75 6.37 -5.56
CA THR A 137 -18.82 6.42 -4.55
C THR A 137 -18.41 7.30 -3.36
N ALA A 138 -17.19 7.13 -2.87
CA ALA A 138 -16.66 7.93 -1.77
C ALA A 138 -16.60 9.41 -2.12
N ALA A 139 -16.16 9.74 -3.33
CA ALA A 139 -16.10 11.12 -3.82
C ALA A 139 -17.51 11.74 -3.91
N SER A 140 -18.49 10.98 -4.38
CA SER A 140 -19.89 11.43 -4.45
C SER A 140 -20.47 11.71 -3.05
N LEU A 141 -20.17 10.84 -2.08
CA LEU A 141 -20.62 11.04 -0.69
C LEU A 141 -20.01 12.29 -0.08
N ALA A 142 -18.72 12.50 -0.27
CA ALA A 142 -18.01 13.68 0.24
C ALA A 142 -18.59 14.96 -0.39
N TYR A 143 -18.78 14.97 -1.70
CA TYR A 143 -19.36 16.10 -2.40
C TYR A 143 -20.80 16.38 -1.93
N GLY A 144 -21.60 15.35 -1.77
CA GLY A 144 -22.97 15.47 -1.29
C GLY A 144 -23.07 16.05 0.12
N LEU A 145 -22.10 15.74 0.98
CA LEU A 145 -22.03 16.33 2.33
C LEU A 145 -21.69 17.83 2.27
N ASP A 146 -20.80 18.21 1.40
CA ASP A 146 -20.36 19.60 1.25
C ASP A 146 -21.43 20.48 0.62
N SER A 147 -22.30 19.91 -0.22
CA SER A 147 -23.33 20.66 -0.91
C SER A 147 -24.62 20.88 -0.08
N LYS A 148 -24.66 20.37 1.14
CA LYS A 148 -25.76 20.57 2.09
C LYS A 148 -25.43 21.70 3.06
#